data_47c046081b306cc05fd84221769028e1
#
_entry.id   47c046081b306cc05fd84221769028e1
#
_cell.length_a   1.000
_cell.length_b   1.000
_cell.length_c   1.000
_cell.angle_alpha   90.00
_cell.angle_beta   90.00
_cell.angle_gamma   90.00
#
_symmetry.space_group_name_H-M   'P 1'
#
loop_
_entity.id
_entity.type
_entity.pdbx_description
1 polymer ?
#
loop_
_entity_poly.entity_id
_entity_poly.type
_entity_poly.pdbx_seq_one_letter_code
_entity_poly.pdbx_strand_id
1 'polypeptide(L)'
;ILFRKQQQGHTYEVRSAGNTRRLFTDGVFHSQYNPRHGVTGSVWDLLFLPSQFYAPGELKRVLVLGVGGGAAIHMLNRFAAPEQIVGVELNRIHLQVARQYFDLRYRNLQLVHANAIEWLIGYDGEPFDLIIDDLYFEEQGEPTRAIAADASWFDVLLDHLTENGMLVMNFVGQKEWKQNAFFHEDFVREAFPAVYRFTTPTCHNVVGAFQRQPRTLREYRLRLREH
;
A
#
# COMPACT_ATOMS: atom_id res chain seq x y z
N ILE A 1 -8.92 22.92 -9.31
CA ILE A 1 -7.89 22.04 -9.92
C ILE A 1 -6.55 22.72 -9.74
N LEU A 2 -5.59 22.02 -9.11
CA LEU A 2 -4.22 22.51 -8.92
C LEU A 2 -3.29 22.11 -10.08
N PHE A 3 -3.60 20.97 -10.69
CA PHE A 3 -2.84 20.40 -11.80
C PHE A 3 -3.78 19.64 -12.72
N ARG A 4 -3.55 19.77 -14.03
CA ARG A 4 -4.19 18.95 -15.06
C ARG A 4 -3.21 18.72 -16.19
N LYS A 5 -3.09 17.48 -16.63
CA LYS A 5 -2.25 17.09 -17.75
C LYS A 5 -2.92 15.96 -18.54
N GLN A 6 -2.85 16.06 -19.87
CA GLN A 6 -3.18 14.96 -20.77
C GLN A 6 -1.89 14.37 -21.32
N GLN A 7 -1.75 13.06 -21.23
CA GLN A 7 -0.60 12.33 -21.76
C GLN A 7 -1.00 10.91 -22.13
N GLN A 8 -0.64 10.46 -23.33
CA GLN A 8 -0.92 9.10 -23.84
C GLN A 8 -2.39 8.68 -23.74
N GLY A 9 -3.31 9.60 -23.98
CA GLY A 9 -4.76 9.35 -23.90
C GLY A 9 -5.37 9.48 -22.52
N HIS A 10 -4.58 9.57 -21.45
CA HIS A 10 -5.03 9.71 -20.06
C HIS A 10 -5.05 11.15 -19.58
N THR A 11 -6.01 11.48 -18.73
CA THR A 11 -6.13 12.78 -18.05
C THR A 11 -5.80 12.64 -16.57
N TYR A 12 -4.76 13.34 -16.15
CA TYR A 12 -4.29 13.40 -14.78
C TYR A 12 -4.73 14.71 -14.12
N GLU A 13 -5.30 14.64 -12.93
CA GLU A 13 -5.74 15.84 -12.20
C GLU A 13 -5.35 15.78 -10.73
N VAL A 14 -4.90 16.92 -10.20
CA VAL A 14 -4.87 17.16 -8.75
C VAL A 14 -5.95 18.18 -8.42
N ARG A 15 -6.88 17.77 -7.60
CA ARG A 15 -7.98 18.61 -7.10
C ARG A 15 -7.74 18.94 -5.64
N SER A 16 -8.13 20.17 -5.21
CA SER A 16 -8.10 20.56 -3.81
C SER A 16 -9.51 20.82 -3.27
N ALA A 17 -9.71 20.48 -1.99
CA ALA A 17 -10.84 20.88 -1.19
C ALA A 17 -10.28 21.34 0.17
N GLY A 18 -10.19 22.65 0.39
CA GLY A 18 -9.41 23.22 1.48
C GLY A 18 -7.96 22.79 1.41
N ASN A 19 -7.43 22.19 2.50
CA ASN A 19 -6.07 21.67 2.55
C ASN A 19 -5.93 20.24 1.97
N THR A 20 -7.03 19.57 1.65
CA THR A 20 -7.01 18.23 1.08
C THR A 20 -6.68 18.28 -0.40
N ARG A 21 -5.74 17.44 -0.84
CA ARG A 21 -5.36 17.23 -2.23
C ARG A 21 -5.74 15.81 -2.63
N ARG A 22 -6.28 15.66 -3.83
CA ARG A 22 -6.74 14.38 -4.38
C ARG A 22 -6.19 14.19 -5.79
N LEU A 23 -5.61 13.01 -6.03
CA LEU A 23 -5.10 12.60 -7.34
C LEU A 23 -6.16 11.77 -8.06
N PHE A 24 -6.40 12.11 -9.32
CA PHE A 24 -7.28 11.39 -10.22
C PHE A 24 -6.56 11.09 -11.54
N THR A 25 -6.83 9.91 -12.12
CA THR A 25 -6.51 9.55 -13.51
C THR A 25 -7.79 9.10 -14.16
N ASP A 26 -8.20 9.74 -15.26
CA ASP A 26 -9.46 9.49 -15.98
C ASP A 26 -10.71 9.47 -15.10
N GLY A 27 -10.69 10.28 -14.04
CA GLY A 27 -11.77 10.36 -13.05
C GLY A 27 -11.67 9.35 -11.91
N VAL A 28 -10.82 8.33 -12.01
CA VAL A 28 -10.58 7.36 -10.94
C VAL A 28 -9.69 7.97 -9.85
N PHE A 29 -10.06 7.74 -8.61
CA PHE A 29 -9.43 8.32 -7.43
C PHE A 29 -8.26 7.46 -6.92
N HIS A 30 -7.03 7.95 -7.05
CA HIS A 30 -5.80 7.21 -6.75
C HIS A 30 -5.12 7.57 -5.43
N SER A 31 -5.36 8.74 -4.86
CA SER A 31 -4.71 9.12 -3.60
C SER A 31 -5.29 10.38 -2.99
N GLN A 32 -5.17 10.49 -1.67
CA GLN A 32 -5.55 11.68 -0.92
C GLN A 32 -4.45 12.04 0.09
N TYR A 33 -4.22 13.34 0.23
CA TYR A 33 -3.30 13.90 1.22
C TYR A 33 -3.87 15.16 1.85
N ASN A 34 -3.73 15.26 3.18
CA ASN A 34 -4.02 16.48 3.91
C ASN A 34 -2.91 16.69 4.95
N PRO A 35 -2.10 17.77 4.85
CA PRO A 35 -0.97 18.00 5.76
C PRO A 35 -1.39 18.24 7.22
N ARG A 36 -2.65 18.59 7.46
CA ARG A 36 -3.19 18.84 8.81
C ARG A 36 -3.83 17.62 9.46
N HIS A 37 -4.23 16.64 8.64
CA HIS A 37 -4.85 15.40 9.11
C HIS A 37 -3.92 14.23 8.81
N GLY A 38 -3.65 13.41 9.82
CA GLY A 38 -2.75 12.26 9.67
C GLY A 38 -3.35 11.11 8.89
N VAL A 39 -4.68 11.04 8.79
CA VAL A 39 -5.44 9.96 8.16
C VAL A 39 -6.34 10.47 7.05
N THR A 40 -6.75 9.58 6.16
CA THR A 40 -7.53 9.91 4.95
C THR A 40 -9.01 9.62 5.09
N GLY A 41 -9.40 8.72 6.00
CA GLY A 41 -10.76 8.18 6.12
C GLY A 41 -11.12 7.18 5.01
N SER A 42 -10.14 6.59 4.32
CA SER A 42 -10.33 5.74 3.15
C SER A 42 -9.40 4.50 3.18
N VAL A 43 -9.31 3.77 2.08
CA VAL A 43 -8.54 2.52 1.94
C VAL A 43 -7.07 2.66 2.35
N TRP A 44 -6.44 3.79 2.12
CA TRP A 44 -5.03 4.02 2.48
C TRP A 44 -4.78 3.94 3.99
N ASP A 45 -5.78 4.29 4.81
CA ASP A 45 -5.70 4.08 6.26
C ASP A 45 -5.63 2.59 6.59
N LEU A 46 -6.38 1.75 5.88
CA LEU A 46 -6.35 0.30 6.05
C LEU A 46 -5.01 -0.31 5.64
N LEU A 47 -4.32 0.29 4.64
CA LEU A 47 -3.02 -0.19 4.17
C LEU A 47 -1.90 0.08 5.19
N PHE A 48 -1.94 1.21 5.89
CA PHE A 48 -0.91 1.51 6.88
C PHE A 48 -1.20 0.89 8.26
N LEU A 49 -2.46 0.77 8.67
CA LEU A 49 -2.85 0.28 10.00
C LEU A 49 -2.17 -1.03 10.42
N PRO A 50 -1.96 -2.04 9.55
CA PRO A 50 -1.24 -3.24 9.93
C PRO A 50 0.20 -3.00 10.39
N SER A 51 0.84 -1.89 9.98
CA SER A 51 2.18 -1.54 10.49
C SER A 51 2.22 -1.35 12.01
N GLN A 52 1.07 -1.06 12.63
CA GLN A 52 0.92 -0.90 14.07
C GLN A 52 0.98 -2.24 14.86
N PHE A 53 1.09 -3.37 14.18
CA PHE A 53 1.49 -4.63 14.81
C PHE A 53 2.97 -4.65 15.21
N TYR A 54 3.82 -3.83 14.59
CA TYR A 54 5.23 -3.69 14.93
C TYR A 54 5.41 -2.75 16.12
N ALA A 55 6.31 -3.09 17.04
CA ALA A 55 6.72 -2.18 18.09
C ALA A 55 7.53 -1.00 17.53
N PRO A 56 7.60 0.15 18.21
CA PRO A 56 8.46 1.25 17.79
C PRO A 56 9.90 0.80 17.55
N GLY A 57 10.44 1.12 16.37
CA GLY A 57 11.79 0.73 15.95
C GLY A 57 11.96 -0.72 15.45
N GLU A 58 10.92 -1.54 15.46
CA GLU A 58 10.94 -2.90 14.88
C GLU A 58 10.88 -2.89 13.35
N LEU A 59 10.10 -1.96 12.80
CA LEU A 59 9.87 -1.88 11.36
C LEU A 59 11.07 -1.17 10.69
N LYS A 60 11.92 -1.94 10.04
CA LYS A 60 13.13 -1.41 9.40
C LYS A 60 12.89 -1.08 7.93
N ARG A 61 12.48 -2.05 7.15
CA ARG A 61 12.36 -1.95 5.70
C ARG A 61 10.94 -2.20 5.23
N VAL A 62 10.38 -1.23 4.53
CA VAL A 62 9.02 -1.30 3.96
C VAL A 62 9.08 -1.18 2.45
N LEU A 63 8.36 -2.05 1.76
CA LEU A 63 8.10 -1.96 0.33
C LEU A 63 6.64 -1.55 0.09
N VAL A 64 6.43 -0.58 -0.78
CA VAL A 64 5.11 -0.16 -1.24
C VAL A 64 5.04 -0.34 -2.75
N LEU A 65 4.26 -1.31 -3.20
CA LEU A 65 3.97 -1.61 -4.59
C LEU A 65 2.68 -0.86 -4.99
N GLY A 66 2.82 0.14 -5.86
CA GLY A 66 1.77 1.12 -6.14
C GLY A 66 1.79 2.29 -5.15
N VAL A 67 2.35 3.42 -5.57
CA VAL A 67 2.54 4.59 -4.69
C VAL A 67 1.39 5.59 -4.82
N GLY A 68 0.89 5.80 -6.05
CA GLY A 68 -0.06 6.86 -6.34
C GLY A 68 0.45 8.23 -5.90
N GLY A 69 -0.27 8.90 -5.01
CA GLY A 69 0.15 10.15 -4.37
C GLY A 69 0.93 9.96 -3.06
N GLY A 70 1.12 8.72 -2.60
CA GLY A 70 1.90 8.39 -1.40
C GLY A 70 1.13 8.47 -0.08
N ALA A 71 -0.20 8.33 -0.09
CA ALA A 71 -1.02 8.43 1.12
C ALA A 71 -0.59 7.45 2.22
N ALA A 72 -0.40 6.17 1.89
CA ALA A 72 0.08 5.17 2.84
C ALA A 72 1.50 5.49 3.35
N ILE A 73 2.38 6.00 2.48
CA ILE A 73 3.76 6.36 2.84
C ILE A 73 3.80 7.53 3.85
N HIS A 74 2.93 8.52 3.71
CA HIS A 74 2.81 9.60 4.69
C HIS A 74 2.43 9.08 6.08
N MET A 75 1.46 8.15 6.13
CA MET A 75 1.02 7.55 7.39
C MET A 75 2.08 6.64 8.01
N LEU A 76 2.77 5.83 7.19
CA LEU A 76 3.92 5.03 7.64
C LEU A 76 4.99 5.90 8.28
N ASN A 77 5.39 7.00 7.65
CA ASN A 77 6.39 7.92 8.22
C ASN A 77 5.92 8.59 9.50
N ARG A 78 4.63 8.95 9.57
CA ARG A 78 4.07 9.67 10.71
C ARG A 78 3.88 8.77 11.93
N PHE A 79 3.43 7.53 11.75
CA PHE A 79 2.92 6.69 12.84
C PHE A 79 3.77 5.43 13.09
N ALA A 80 4.54 4.95 12.12
CA ALA A 80 5.37 3.75 12.25
C ALA A 80 6.86 4.05 12.18
N ALA A 81 7.25 5.17 11.55
CA ALA A 81 8.62 5.67 11.43
C ALA A 81 9.65 4.59 11.01
N PRO A 82 9.44 3.88 9.87
CA PRO A 82 10.39 2.87 9.41
C PRO A 82 11.74 3.48 9.03
N GLU A 83 12.80 2.68 9.10
CA GLU A 83 14.15 3.16 8.75
C GLU A 83 14.29 3.43 7.24
N GLN A 84 13.65 2.60 6.40
CA GLN A 84 13.64 2.75 4.95
C GLN A 84 12.28 2.39 4.35
N ILE A 85 11.86 3.16 3.36
CA ILE A 85 10.72 2.86 2.50
C ILE A 85 11.20 2.83 1.06
N VAL A 86 10.88 1.77 0.33
CA VAL A 86 10.99 1.69 -1.12
C VAL A 86 9.58 1.74 -1.69
N GLY A 87 9.29 2.71 -2.55
CA GLY A 87 8.02 2.83 -3.24
C GLY A 87 8.22 2.62 -4.74
N VAL A 88 7.55 1.63 -5.33
CA VAL A 88 7.61 1.34 -6.76
C VAL A 88 6.31 1.77 -7.43
N GLU A 89 6.41 2.62 -8.46
CA GLU A 89 5.26 3.20 -9.15
C GLU A 89 5.49 3.15 -10.67
N LEU A 90 4.52 2.63 -11.39
CA LEU A 90 4.53 2.53 -12.83
C LEU A 90 4.35 3.90 -13.50
N ASN A 91 3.53 4.76 -12.92
CA ASN A 91 3.12 6.01 -13.53
C ASN A 91 4.06 7.16 -13.15
N ARG A 92 4.86 7.61 -14.11
CA ARG A 92 5.79 8.72 -13.91
C ARG A 92 5.10 10.03 -13.51
N ILE A 93 3.85 10.25 -13.94
CA ILE A 93 3.10 11.45 -13.59
C ILE A 93 2.65 11.37 -12.13
N HIS A 94 2.24 10.19 -11.64
CA HIS A 94 1.94 9.98 -10.23
C HIS A 94 3.16 10.33 -9.36
N LEU A 95 4.35 9.84 -9.69
CA LEU A 95 5.59 10.20 -8.97
C LEU A 95 5.90 11.71 -9.01
N GLN A 96 5.68 12.36 -10.15
CA GLN A 96 5.84 13.81 -10.27
C GLN A 96 4.84 14.54 -9.37
N VAL A 97 3.58 14.17 -9.42
CA VAL A 97 2.48 14.74 -8.62
C VAL A 97 2.72 14.51 -7.13
N ALA A 98 3.11 13.29 -6.73
CA ALA A 98 3.42 12.94 -5.34
C ALA A 98 4.47 13.89 -4.75
N ARG A 99 5.54 14.17 -5.49
CA ARG A 99 6.61 15.09 -5.05
C ARG A 99 6.20 16.56 -5.06
N GLN A 100 5.40 17.00 -6.06
CA GLN A 100 5.09 18.42 -6.26
C GLN A 100 3.87 18.90 -5.48
N TYR A 101 2.85 18.05 -5.35
CA TYR A 101 1.55 18.45 -4.80
C TYR A 101 1.18 17.71 -3.51
N PHE A 102 1.84 16.59 -3.20
CA PHE A 102 1.56 15.78 -2.02
C PHE A 102 2.70 15.82 -1.00
N ASP A 103 3.74 16.62 -1.22
CA ASP A 103 4.90 16.80 -0.33
C ASP A 103 5.62 15.47 0.01
N LEU A 104 5.57 14.48 -0.91
CA LEU A 104 6.18 13.16 -0.71
C LEU A 104 7.71 13.24 -0.85
N ARG A 105 8.40 13.71 0.20
CA ARG A 105 9.85 13.98 0.25
C ARG A 105 10.41 13.63 1.62
N TYR A 106 10.63 12.34 1.85
CA TYR A 106 11.23 11.83 3.09
C TYR A 106 12.66 11.36 2.83
N ARG A 107 13.54 11.52 3.80
CA ARG A 107 14.98 11.11 3.70
C ARG A 107 15.13 9.59 3.62
N ASN A 108 14.22 8.85 4.25
CA ASN A 108 14.17 7.39 4.27
C ASN A 108 13.39 6.79 3.10
N LEU A 109 12.91 7.61 2.13
CA LEU A 109 12.09 7.16 1.01
C LEU A 109 12.89 7.11 -0.27
N GLN A 110 12.94 5.93 -0.90
CA GLN A 110 13.37 5.71 -2.26
C GLN A 110 12.17 5.49 -3.17
N LEU A 111 11.96 6.34 -4.16
CA LEU A 111 10.93 6.16 -5.18
C LEU A 111 11.54 5.62 -6.46
N VAL A 112 11.02 4.50 -6.92
CA VAL A 112 11.43 3.78 -8.14
C VAL A 112 10.32 3.91 -9.20
N HIS A 113 10.69 4.34 -10.40
CA HIS A 113 9.80 4.36 -11.57
C HIS A 113 9.97 3.06 -12.35
N ALA A 114 9.12 2.09 -12.12
CA ALA A 114 9.17 0.77 -12.76
C ALA A 114 7.80 0.07 -12.73
N ASN A 115 7.66 -0.99 -13.53
CA ASN A 115 6.62 -1.99 -13.32
C ASN A 115 6.97 -2.75 -12.03
N ALA A 116 6.08 -2.66 -11.03
CA ALA A 116 6.34 -3.20 -9.69
C ALA A 116 6.48 -4.72 -9.67
N ILE A 117 5.78 -5.44 -10.55
CA ILE A 117 5.83 -6.89 -10.68
C ILE A 117 7.21 -7.31 -11.22
N GLU A 118 7.61 -6.73 -12.35
CA GLU A 118 8.91 -7.01 -12.97
C GLU A 118 10.08 -6.59 -12.06
N TRP A 119 9.92 -5.46 -11.39
CA TRP A 119 10.91 -4.96 -10.46
C TRP A 119 11.11 -5.90 -9.27
N LEU A 120 10.02 -6.41 -8.67
CA LEU A 120 10.11 -7.30 -7.52
C LEU A 120 10.69 -8.66 -7.93
N ILE A 121 10.27 -9.23 -9.06
CA ILE A 121 10.84 -10.49 -9.59
C ILE A 121 12.35 -10.38 -9.83
N GLY A 122 12.83 -9.21 -10.26
CA GLY A 122 14.24 -8.94 -10.50
C GLY A 122 15.01 -8.36 -9.30
N TYR A 123 14.36 -8.21 -8.14
CA TYR A 123 15.00 -7.62 -6.97
C TYR A 123 15.86 -8.64 -6.22
N ASP A 124 17.14 -8.33 -6.06
CA ASP A 124 18.15 -9.18 -5.39
C ASP A 124 18.67 -8.58 -4.08
N GLY A 125 18.00 -7.54 -3.57
CA GLY A 125 18.40 -6.87 -2.34
C GLY A 125 17.86 -7.54 -1.07
N GLU A 126 18.10 -6.90 0.07
CA GLU A 126 17.65 -7.36 1.39
C GLU A 126 16.11 -7.43 1.46
N PRO A 127 15.54 -8.46 2.12
CA PRO A 127 14.09 -8.62 2.26
C PRO A 127 13.45 -7.50 3.09
N PHE A 128 12.14 -7.40 3.03
CA PHE A 128 11.34 -6.38 3.68
C PHE A 128 10.59 -6.92 4.89
N ASP A 129 10.45 -6.10 5.94
CA ASP A 129 9.62 -6.45 7.10
C ASP A 129 8.14 -6.29 6.79
N LEU A 130 7.80 -5.35 5.91
CA LEU A 130 6.44 -5.09 5.47
C LEU A 130 6.42 -4.85 3.97
N ILE A 131 5.58 -5.61 3.26
CA ILE A 131 5.24 -5.34 1.86
C ILE A 131 3.77 -4.91 1.81
N ILE A 132 3.51 -3.77 1.19
CA ILE A 132 2.16 -3.28 0.88
C ILE A 132 1.93 -3.44 -0.61
N ASP A 133 0.97 -4.29 -0.99
CA ASP A 133 0.55 -4.53 -2.36
C ASP A 133 -0.77 -3.77 -2.64
N ASP A 134 -0.63 -2.64 -3.33
CA ASP A 134 -1.72 -1.78 -3.80
C ASP A 134 -1.63 -1.57 -5.34
N LEU A 135 -1.45 -2.69 -6.08
CA LEU A 135 -1.24 -2.71 -7.52
C LEU A 135 -2.56 -2.70 -8.27
N TYR A 136 -3.00 -1.51 -8.63
CA TYR A 136 -4.22 -1.29 -9.38
C TYR A 136 -3.99 -0.40 -10.60
N PHE A 137 -4.75 -0.67 -11.67
CA PHE A 137 -4.91 0.20 -12.82
C PHE A 137 -6.38 0.46 -13.07
N GLU A 138 -6.67 1.41 -13.94
CA GLU A 138 -8.04 1.69 -14.37
C GLU A 138 -8.37 0.86 -15.60
N GLU A 139 -9.48 0.14 -15.54
CA GLU A 139 -10.05 -0.58 -16.68
C GLU A 139 -11.54 -0.27 -16.78
N GLN A 140 -11.96 0.38 -17.87
CA GLN A 140 -13.36 0.77 -18.13
C GLN A 140 -14.00 1.63 -17.01
N GLY A 141 -13.19 2.47 -16.33
CA GLY A 141 -13.64 3.34 -15.23
C GLY A 141 -13.62 2.67 -13.84
N GLU A 142 -13.19 1.41 -13.76
CA GLU A 142 -13.14 0.65 -12.50
C GLU A 142 -11.70 0.32 -12.11
N PRO A 143 -11.38 0.29 -10.80
CA PRO A 143 -10.08 -0.16 -10.33
C PRO A 143 -9.96 -1.69 -10.48
N THR A 144 -8.96 -2.14 -11.24
CA THR A 144 -8.68 -3.55 -11.50
C THR A 144 -7.28 -3.90 -10.99
N ARG A 145 -7.10 -5.03 -10.33
CA ARG A 145 -5.77 -5.49 -9.91
C ARG A 145 -4.87 -5.76 -11.09
N ALA A 146 -3.62 -5.28 -11.01
CA ALA A 146 -2.61 -5.49 -12.05
C ALA A 146 -2.08 -6.93 -12.11
N ILE A 147 -2.21 -7.68 -11.02
CA ILE A 147 -1.83 -9.08 -10.90
C ILE A 147 -2.81 -9.81 -9.98
N ALA A 148 -3.17 -11.04 -10.33
CA ALA A 148 -3.99 -11.86 -9.45
C ALA A 148 -3.26 -12.18 -8.14
N ALA A 149 -3.99 -12.23 -7.03
CA ALA A 149 -3.47 -12.67 -5.74
C ALA A 149 -3.46 -14.21 -5.65
N ASP A 150 -2.85 -14.85 -6.64
CA ASP A 150 -2.74 -16.30 -6.79
C ASP A 150 -1.45 -16.87 -6.13
N ALA A 151 -1.27 -18.18 -6.22
CA ALA A 151 -0.13 -18.89 -5.66
C ALA A 151 1.21 -18.32 -6.12
N SER A 152 1.34 -18.03 -7.42
CA SER A 152 2.59 -17.55 -8.00
C SER A 152 2.98 -16.18 -7.48
N TRP A 153 2.00 -15.28 -7.30
CA TRP A 153 2.27 -13.95 -6.76
C TRP A 153 2.59 -14.00 -5.26
N PHE A 154 1.90 -14.85 -4.49
CA PHE A 154 2.25 -15.05 -3.08
C PHE A 154 3.65 -15.63 -2.90
N ASP A 155 4.10 -16.54 -3.77
CA ASP A 155 5.46 -17.11 -3.76
C ASP A 155 6.50 -16.01 -3.96
N VAL A 156 6.35 -15.18 -4.98
CA VAL A 156 7.23 -14.01 -5.22
C VAL A 156 7.26 -13.07 -4.02
N LEU A 157 6.11 -12.77 -3.41
CA LEU A 157 6.05 -11.87 -2.25
C LEU A 157 6.72 -12.48 -1.01
N LEU A 158 6.56 -13.80 -0.80
CA LEU A 158 7.18 -14.53 0.30
C LEU A 158 8.71 -14.53 0.23
N ASP A 159 9.28 -14.68 -0.96
CA ASP A 159 10.73 -14.66 -1.20
C ASP A 159 11.37 -13.32 -0.81
N HIS A 160 10.59 -12.23 -0.80
CA HIS A 160 11.05 -10.88 -0.48
C HIS A 160 10.66 -10.41 0.93
N LEU A 161 10.02 -11.26 1.73
CA LEU A 161 9.67 -10.97 3.12
C LEU A 161 10.68 -11.59 4.10
N THR A 162 11.03 -10.83 5.15
CA THR A 162 11.76 -11.38 6.29
C THR A 162 10.96 -12.51 6.97
N GLU A 163 11.63 -13.37 7.77
CA GLU A 163 10.96 -14.45 8.53
C GLU A 163 9.87 -13.92 9.48
N ASN A 164 10.00 -12.68 9.96
CA ASN A 164 9.02 -12.01 10.82
C ASN A 164 8.14 -11.02 10.04
N GLY A 165 8.18 -11.08 8.71
CA GLY A 165 7.55 -10.13 7.83
C GLY A 165 6.03 -10.21 7.79
N MET A 166 5.44 -9.17 7.22
CA MET A 166 4.00 -9.05 7.01
C MET A 166 3.72 -8.60 5.58
N LEU A 167 2.78 -9.27 4.94
CA LEU A 167 2.21 -8.84 3.67
C LEU A 167 0.87 -8.14 3.92
N VAL A 168 0.71 -6.95 3.38
CA VAL A 168 -0.54 -6.19 3.37
C VAL A 168 -1.03 -6.06 1.94
N MET A 169 -2.24 -6.53 1.67
CA MET A 169 -2.79 -6.61 0.33
C MET A 169 -4.15 -5.92 0.25
N ASN A 170 -4.33 -5.05 -0.73
CA ASN A 170 -5.62 -4.44 -1.06
C ASN A 170 -6.45 -5.35 -1.98
N PHE A 171 -7.74 -5.48 -1.71
CA PHE A 171 -8.70 -6.21 -2.53
C PHE A 171 -9.93 -5.33 -2.80
N VAL A 172 -10.45 -5.34 -4.02
CA VAL A 172 -11.71 -4.68 -4.36
C VAL A 172 -12.87 -5.58 -3.94
N GLY A 173 -13.26 -5.46 -2.67
CA GLY A 173 -14.41 -6.15 -2.11
C GLY A 173 -14.20 -7.61 -1.70
N GLN A 174 -15.28 -8.20 -1.21
CA GLN A 174 -15.29 -9.53 -0.58
C GLN A 174 -15.05 -10.69 -1.57
N LYS A 175 -15.40 -10.51 -2.84
CA LYS A 175 -15.22 -11.56 -3.84
C LYS A 175 -13.73 -11.80 -4.09
N GLU A 176 -13.01 -10.74 -4.38
CA GLU A 176 -11.56 -10.80 -4.63
C GLU A 176 -10.79 -11.26 -3.38
N TRP A 177 -11.18 -10.76 -2.19
CA TRP A 177 -10.65 -11.25 -0.91
C TRP A 177 -10.78 -12.77 -0.75
N LYS A 178 -11.92 -13.37 -1.10
CA LYS A 178 -12.15 -14.81 -0.96
C LYS A 178 -11.45 -15.65 -2.04
N GLN A 179 -11.03 -15.04 -3.13
CA GLN A 179 -10.38 -15.71 -4.25
C GLN A 179 -8.86 -15.74 -4.15
N ASN A 180 -8.24 -15.04 -3.16
CA ASN A 180 -6.79 -15.05 -3.02
C ASN A 180 -6.26 -16.42 -2.55
N ALA A 181 -4.99 -16.68 -2.85
CA ALA A 181 -4.33 -17.96 -2.62
C ALA A 181 -4.34 -18.42 -1.16
N PHE A 182 -4.40 -17.53 -0.17
CA PHE A 182 -4.48 -17.91 1.25
C PHE A 182 -5.63 -18.86 1.56
N PHE A 183 -6.77 -18.72 0.88
CA PHE A 183 -7.93 -19.59 1.12
C PHE A 183 -7.88 -20.92 0.37
N HIS A 184 -6.94 -21.08 -0.59
CA HIS A 184 -6.94 -22.20 -1.53
C HIS A 184 -5.64 -23.01 -1.52
N GLU A 185 -4.51 -22.41 -1.03
CA GLU A 185 -3.18 -23.02 -1.08
C GLU A 185 -2.62 -23.27 0.31
N ASP A 186 -2.20 -24.51 0.57
CA ASP A 186 -1.69 -24.92 1.88
C ASP A 186 -0.38 -24.22 2.24
N PHE A 187 0.56 -24.09 1.31
CA PHE A 187 1.83 -23.42 1.56
C PHE A 187 1.67 -21.97 1.96
N VAL A 188 0.66 -21.26 1.42
CA VAL A 188 0.38 -19.87 1.80
C VAL A 188 -0.18 -19.80 3.23
N ARG A 189 -1.08 -20.74 3.60
CA ARG A 189 -1.59 -20.83 4.98
C ARG A 189 -0.50 -21.17 5.98
N GLU A 190 0.42 -22.06 5.62
CA GLU A 190 1.57 -22.43 6.46
C GLU A 190 2.54 -21.25 6.63
N ALA A 191 2.80 -20.50 5.55
CA ALA A 191 3.68 -19.33 5.58
C ALA A 191 3.10 -18.17 6.38
N PHE A 192 1.77 -18.05 6.46
CA PHE A 192 1.06 -16.96 7.16
C PHE A 192 0.10 -17.51 8.22
N PRO A 193 0.58 -17.96 9.39
CA PRO A 193 -0.25 -18.55 10.45
C PRO A 193 -1.23 -17.57 11.10
N ALA A 194 -1.10 -16.27 10.88
CA ALA A 194 -2.05 -15.28 11.35
C ALA A 194 -2.43 -14.31 10.24
N VAL A 195 -3.74 -14.13 10.03
CA VAL A 195 -4.29 -13.22 9.03
C VAL A 195 -5.38 -12.35 9.66
N TYR A 196 -5.29 -11.04 9.41
CA TYR A 196 -6.28 -10.07 9.85
C TYR A 196 -6.91 -9.38 8.66
N ARG A 197 -8.20 -9.12 8.75
CA ARG A 197 -8.98 -8.40 7.75
C ARG A 197 -9.35 -7.02 8.25
N PHE A 198 -9.01 -5.99 7.48
CA PHE A 198 -9.34 -4.60 7.73
C PHE A 198 -10.39 -4.11 6.75
N THR A 199 -11.42 -3.47 7.24
CA THR A 199 -12.51 -2.87 6.46
C THR A 199 -12.95 -1.56 7.10
N THR A 200 -13.57 -0.69 6.30
CA THR A 200 -14.19 0.55 6.77
C THR A 200 -15.56 0.74 6.09
N PRO A 201 -16.52 1.39 6.74
CA PRO A 201 -17.80 1.71 6.09
C PRO A 201 -17.68 2.69 4.90
N THR A 202 -16.55 3.37 4.76
CA THR A 202 -16.34 4.44 3.76
C THR A 202 -15.89 3.94 2.40
N CYS A 203 -15.47 2.66 2.27
CA CYS A 203 -15.11 2.03 1.00
C CYS A 203 -15.41 0.54 1.01
N HIS A 204 -15.53 -0.05 -0.19
CA HIS A 204 -15.81 -1.49 -0.36
C HIS A 204 -14.57 -2.37 -0.25
N ASN A 205 -13.39 -1.77 -0.21
CA ASN A 205 -12.13 -2.49 -0.16
C ASN A 205 -12.02 -3.36 1.10
N VAL A 206 -11.33 -4.46 0.93
CA VAL A 206 -10.86 -5.33 2.01
C VAL A 206 -9.34 -5.32 1.97
N VAL A 207 -8.71 -5.01 3.09
CA VAL A 207 -7.26 -5.12 3.22
C VAL A 207 -6.93 -6.32 4.09
N GLY A 208 -6.15 -7.25 3.54
CA GLY A 208 -5.61 -8.41 4.25
C GLY A 208 -4.23 -8.10 4.82
N ALA A 209 -4.00 -8.44 6.09
CA ALA A 209 -2.69 -8.43 6.71
C ALA A 209 -2.29 -9.86 7.07
N PHE A 210 -1.33 -10.40 6.32
CA PHE A 210 -0.84 -11.77 6.41
C PHE A 210 0.49 -11.76 7.15
N GLN A 211 0.55 -12.38 8.32
CA GLN A 211 1.71 -12.34 9.22
C GLN A 211 2.46 -13.66 9.20
N ARG A 212 3.75 -13.64 8.88
CA ARG A 212 4.65 -14.80 9.02
C ARG A 212 4.90 -15.15 10.49
N GLN A 213 5.01 -14.12 11.34
CA GLN A 213 5.08 -14.25 12.79
C GLN A 213 3.83 -13.64 13.43
N PRO A 214 2.97 -14.44 14.11
CA PRO A 214 1.78 -13.94 14.75
C PRO A 214 2.07 -12.88 15.80
N ARG A 215 1.37 -11.74 15.73
CA ARG A 215 1.41 -10.64 16.70
C ARG A 215 0.05 -10.46 17.33
N THR A 216 0.01 -10.05 18.59
CA THR A 216 -1.23 -10.03 19.35
C THR A 216 -2.07 -8.79 19.09
N LEU A 217 -3.41 -8.98 19.03
CA LEU A 217 -4.36 -7.85 18.99
C LEU A 217 -4.31 -6.96 20.23
N ARG A 218 -3.83 -7.49 21.37
CA ARG A 218 -3.68 -6.72 22.59
C ARG A 218 -2.63 -5.62 22.41
N GLU A 219 -1.45 -5.98 21.93
CA GLU A 219 -0.36 -5.02 21.66
C GLU A 219 -0.74 -4.04 20.57
N TYR A 220 -1.34 -4.53 19.49
CA TYR A 220 -1.87 -3.70 18.41
C TYR A 220 -2.83 -2.61 18.94
N ARG A 221 -3.83 -3.00 19.78
CA ARG A 221 -4.79 -2.05 20.35
C ARG A 221 -4.16 -1.04 21.30
N LEU A 222 -3.11 -1.43 22.03
CA LEU A 222 -2.36 -0.50 22.88
C LEU A 222 -1.68 0.57 22.04
N ARG A 223 -0.98 0.19 20.99
CA ARG A 223 -0.29 1.15 20.10
C ARG A 223 -1.25 2.11 19.39
N LEU A 224 -2.42 1.64 18.96
CA LEU A 224 -3.43 2.52 18.37
C LEU A 224 -3.97 3.60 19.32
N ARG A 225 -3.82 3.42 20.64
CA ARG A 225 -4.25 4.42 21.64
C ARG A 225 -3.20 5.48 21.91
N GLU A 226 -1.97 5.28 21.45
CA GLU A 226 -0.85 6.22 21.60
C GLU A 226 -0.89 7.34 20.54
N HIS A 227 -1.72 7.19 19.53
CA HIS A 227 -1.91 8.12 18.40
C HIS A 227 -3.31 8.75 18.42
#